data_b91aa13c2d413f8f30461391d796ee25
#
_entry.id   b91aa13c2d413f8f30461391d796ee25
#
_cell.length_a   1.000
_cell.length_b   1.000
_cell.length_c   1.000
_cell.angle_alpha   90.00
_cell.angle_beta   90.00
_cell.angle_gamma   90.00
#
_symmetry.space_group_name_H-M   'P 1'
#
loop_
_entity.id
_entity.type
_entity.pdbx_description
1 polymer ?
#
loop_
_entity_poly.entity_id
_entity_poly.type
_entity_poly.pdbx_seq_one_letter_code
_entity_poly.pdbx_strand_id
1 'polypeptide(L)'
;MKKILAFFVAAVCAVSAMATNYDGELVVTINGDTTAMGTNITVDKTDAGYDLSIKNFKLVAGESVLPVGNIVLTGCEGTDAYGITTIKFNKKVTISAGDDPTIDADSWMGPMLGEVPIVMTAKLNDTVLSVNIDIDMQVLQQVIKVGFVGNAPAPAKGDINEDGLLNVGDVSALINMLLK
;
A
#
# COMPACT_ATOMS: atom_id res chain seq x y z
N MET A 1 -56.24 -18.68 -6.89
CA MET A 1 -54.92 -19.03 -6.36
C MET A 1 -53.95 -17.94 -6.81
N LYS A 2 -53.63 -16.98 -5.93
CA LYS A 2 -52.72 -15.85 -6.21
C LYS A 2 -51.30 -16.28 -5.78
N LYS A 3 -50.38 -16.43 -6.73
CA LYS A 3 -48.97 -16.68 -6.47
C LYS A 3 -48.29 -15.36 -6.10
N ILE A 4 -47.93 -15.18 -4.84
CA ILE A 4 -47.11 -14.08 -4.34
C ILE A 4 -45.66 -14.45 -4.68
N LEU A 5 -45.09 -13.72 -5.63
CA LEU A 5 -43.65 -13.82 -5.97
C LEU A 5 -42.90 -12.89 -5.01
N ALA A 6 -42.30 -13.44 -3.98
CA ALA A 6 -41.42 -12.70 -3.07
C ALA A 6 -40.10 -12.40 -3.79
N PHE A 7 -39.89 -11.14 -4.14
CA PHE A 7 -38.59 -10.64 -4.62
C PHE A 7 -37.67 -10.43 -3.42
N PHE A 8 -36.73 -11.34 -3.22
CA PHE A 8 -35.61 -11.11 -2.33
C PHE A 8 -34.61 -10.19 -3.02
N VAL A 9 -34.65 -8.92 -2.70
CA VAL A 9 -33.58 -7.98 -3.04
C VAL A 9 -32.45 -8.24 -2.04
N ALA A 10 -31.44 -9.01 -2.43
CA ALA A 10 -30.20 -9.07 -1.70
C ALA A 10 -29.47 -7.74 -1.93
N ALA A 11 -29.51 -6.85 -0.94
CA ALA A 11 -28.63 -5.69 -0.89
C ALA A 11 -27.22 -6.20 -0.68
N VAL A 12 -26.45 -6.34 -1.75
CA VAL A 12 -25.02 -6.50 -1.70
C VAL A 12 -24.46 -5.16 -1.23
N CYS A 13 -24.19 -5.02 0.06
CA CYS A 13 -23.34 -3.95 0.56
C CYS A 13 -21.95 -4.19 -0.03
N ALA A 14 -21.64 -3.53 -1.14
CA ALA A 14 -20.27 -3.40 -1.60
C ALA A 14 -19.55 -2.57 -0.52
N VAL A 15 -18.83 -3.25 0.36
CA VAL A 15 -17.82 -2.60 1.19
C VAL A 15 -16.74 -2.18 0.22
N SER A 16 -16.74 -0.90 -0.17
CA SER A 16 -15.61 -0.32 -0.90
C SER A 16 -14.42 -0.38 0.06
N ALA A 17 -13.49 -1.31 -0.20
CA ALA A 17 -12.22 -1.31 0.49
C ALA A 17 -11.55 0.03 0.18
N MET A 18 -11.32 0.85 1.20
CA MET A 18 -10.62 2.12 1.04
C MET A 18 -9.12 1.85 1.10
N ALA A 19 -8.40 2.42 0.15
CA ALA A 19 -6.95 2.39 0.16
C ALA A 19 -6.42 3.11 1.42
N THR A 20 -5.54 2.46 2.17
CA THR A 20 -4.94 3.02 3.38
C THR A 20 -3.50 3.43 3.10
N ASN A 21 -3.15 4.67 3.48
CA ASN A 21 -1.78 5.18 3.42
C ASN A 21 -1.08 4.91 4.75
N TYR A 22 0.09 4.29 4.68
CA TYR A 22 0.97 4.05 5.82
C TYR A 22 2.16 4.99 5.72
N ASP A 23 2.24 5.97 6.63
CA ASP A 23 3.38 6.89 6.71
C ASP A 23 4.47 6.27 7.57
N GLY A 24 5.71 6.28 7.08
CA GLY A 24 6.79 5.61 7.79
C GLY A 24 8.18 5.87 7.23
N GLU A 25 9.10 5.05 7.69
CA GLU A 25 10.50 5.07 7.26
C GLU A 25 10.79 3.92 6.31
N LEU A 26 11.39 4.25 5.18
CA LEU A 26 11.91 3.30 4.20
C LEU A 26 13.42 3.29 4.27
N VAL A 27 13.97 2.10 4.45
CA VAL A 27 15.41 1.85 4.52
C VAL A 27 15.83 1.09 3.26
N VAL A 28 16.71 1.66 2.46
CA VAL A 28 17.24 1.03 1.25
C VAL A 28 18.70 0.68 1.47
N THR A 29 19.05 -0.58 1.19
CA THR A 29 20.43 -1.08 1.25
C THR A 29 20.85 -1.50 -0.15
N ILE A 30 21.92 -0.90 -0.68
CA ILE A 30 22.52 -1.22 -1.97
C ILE A 30 23.97 -1.61 -1.74
N ASN A 31 24.35 -2.84 -2.04
CA ASN A 31 25.72 -3.35 -1.87
C ASN A 31 26.31 -3.15 -0.47
N GLY A 32 25.46 -3.06 0.56
CA GLY A 32 25.86 -2.87 1.95
C GLY A 32 25.72 -1.42 2.46
N ASP A 33 25.61 -0.44 1.58
CA ASP A 33 25.37 0.95 1.94
C ASP A 33 23.87 1.16 2.21
N THR A 34 23.55 1.75 3.33
CA THR A 34 22.17 1.91 3.80
C THR A 34 21.77 3.37 3.87
N THR A 35 20.61 3.70 3.33
CA THR A 35 19.99 5.01 3.39
C THR A 35 18.56 4.89 3.91
N ALA A 36 18.17 5.78 4.81
CA ALA A 36 16.81 5.86 5.34
C ALA A 36 16.12 7.14 4.87
N MET A 37 14.82 7.04 4.57
CA MET A 37 14.00 8.17 4.14
C MET A 37 12.55 8.01 4.56
N GLY A 38 11.89 9.14 4.88
CA GLY A 38 10.44 9.16 5.10
C GLY A 38 9.70 8.96 3.78
N THR A 39 8.69 8.09 3.78
CA THR A 39 7.80 7.87 2.63
C THR A 39 6.46 7.33 3.10
N ASN A 40 5.53 7.20 2.18
CA ASN A 40 4.29 6.47 2.44
C ASN A 40 4.13 5.30 1.47
N ILE A 41 3.47 4.25 1.94
CA ILE A 41 3.01 3.13 1.12
C ILE A 41 1.49 3.06 1.22
N THR A 42 0.84 3.08 0.08
CA THR A 42 -0.60 2.86 0.00
C THR A 42 -0.86 1.36 -0.17
N VAL A 43 -1.76 0.83 0.64
CA VAL A 43 -2.28 -0.55 0.52
C VAL A 43 -3.75 -0.48 0.20
N ASP A 44 -4.17 -1.14 -0.88
CA ASP A 44 -5.56 -1.28 -1.28
C ASP A 44 -5.94 -2.76 -1.29
N LYS A 45 -7.05 -3.10 -0.64
CA LYS A 45 -7.61 -4.46 -0.66
C LYS A 45 -8.59 -4.56 -1.81
N THR A 46 -8.32 -5.43 -2.75
CA THR A 46 -9.12 -5.64 -3.95
C THR A 46 -9.73 -7.05 -3.98
N ASP A 47 -10.63 -7.31 -4.91
CA ASP A 47 -11.17 -8.67 -5.12
C ASP A 47 -10.09 -9.66 -5.57
N ALA A 48 -9.00 -9.16 -6.16
CA ALA A 48 -7.86 -9.96 -6.63
C ALA A 48 -6.76 -10.16 -5.58
N GLY A 49 -6.89 -9.60 -4.37
CA GLY A 49 -5.90 -9.62 -3.31
C GLY A 49 -5.57 -8.23 -2.79
N TYR A 50 -4.29 -7.88 -2.77
CA TYR A 50 -3.82 -6.58 -2.29
C TYR A 50 -3.01 -5.88 -3.38
N ASP A 51 -3.17 -4.57 -3.50
CA ASP A 51 -2.33 -3.71 -4.31
C ASP A 51 -1.51 -2.81 -3.38
N LEU A 52 -0.20 -2.73 -3.60
CA LEU A 52 0.69 -1.84 -2.87
C LEU A 52 1.31 -0.84 -3.82
N SER A 53 1.38 0.42 -3.41
CA SER A 53 2.00 1.45 -4.25
C SER A 53 2.85 2.43 -3.45
N ILE A 54 3.96 2.85 -4.06
CA ILE A 54 4.82 3.95 -3.61
C ILE A 54 4.85 4.94 -4.76
N LYS A 55 4.36 6.16 -4.51
CA LYS A 55 4.36 7.22 -5.52
C LYS A 55 5.59 8.11 -5.40
N ASN A 56 6.07 8.58 -6.55
CA ASN A 56 7.17 9.55 -6.63
C ASN A 56 8.42 9.12 -5.85
N PHE A 57 8.71 7.82 -5.88
CA PHE A 57 9.84 7.28 -5.13
C PHE A 57 11.16 7.89 -5.63
N LYS A 58 11.95 8.36 -4.67
CA LYS A 58 13.27 8.95 -4.89
C LYS A 58 14.28 8.19 -4.06
N LEU A 59 15.35 7.73 -4.68
CA LEU A 59 16.45 7.10 -3.97
C LEU A 59 17.47 8.16 -3.59
N VAL A 60 17.79 8.26 -2.31
CA VAL A 60 18.82 9.16 -1.80
C VAL A 60 20.12 8.38 -1.66
N ALA A 61 21.19 8.82 -2.31
CA ALA A 61 22.52 8.23 -2.24
C ALA A 61 23.53 9.33 -1.95
N GLY A 62 23.88 9.50 -0.67
CA GLY A 62 24.70 10.64 -0.21
C GLY A 62 23.98 11.97 -0.45
N GLU A 63 24.63 12.87 -1.21
CA GLU A 63 24.04 14.17 -1.60
C GLU A 63 23.19 14.08 -2.89
N SER A 64 23.20 12.94 -3.56
CA SER A 64 22.46 12.74 -4.81
C SER A 64 21.08 12.17 -4.55
N VAL A 65 20.09 12.74 -5.25
CA VAL A 65 18.71 12.25 -5.26
C VAL A 65 18.40 11.73 -6.66
N LEU A 66 18.07 10.45 -6.75
CA LEU A 66 17.71 9.79 -7.99
C LEU A 66 16.19 9.59 -8.04
N PRO A 67 15.47 10.27 -8.93
CA PRO A 67 14.04 10.07 -9.08
C PRO A 67 13.78 8.73 -9.77
N VAL A 68 13.13 7.80 -9.07
CA VAL A 68 12.84 6.46 -9.58
C VAL A 68 11.47 6.41 -10.25
N GLY A 69 10.43 6.87 -9.59
CA GLY A 69 9.09 6.92 -10.16
C GLY A 69 8.02 6.25 -9.30
N ASN A 70 6.93 5.80 -9.93
CA ASN A 70 5.82 5.13 -9.27
C ASN A 70 5.99 3.62 -9.34
N ILE A 71 6.05 2.98 -8.18
CA ILE A 71 6.14 1.52 -8.02
C ILE A 71 4.76 1.02 -7.63
N VAL A 72 4.16 0.14 -8.44
CA VAL A 72 2.84 -0.43 -8.18
C VAL A 72 2.92 -1.95 -8.27
N LEU A 73 2.57 -2.62 -7.18
CA LEU A 73 2.52 -4.07 -7.07
C LEU A 73 1.05 -4.49 -7.00
N THR A 74 0.52 -5.07 -8.07
CA THR A 74 -0.90 -5.44 -8.16
C THR A 74 -1.14 -6.93 -8.00
N GLY A 75 -2.27 -7.29 -7.39
CA GLY A 75 -2.68 -8.67 -7.19
C GLY A 75 -1.70 -9.44 -6.32
N CYS A 76 -1.28 -8.84 -5.21
CA CYS A 76 -0.47 -9.49 -4.19
C CYS A 76 -1.32 -10.49 -3.41
N GLU A 77 -0.77 -11.67 -3.13
CA GLU A 77 -1.47 -12.72 -2.39
C GLU A 77 -1.49 -12.38 -0.89
N GLY A 78 -2.67 -12.37 -0.27
CA GLY A 78 -2.85 -12.14 1.16
C GLY A 78 -3.29 -13.38 1.91
N THR A 79 -2.75 -13.57 3.11
CA THR A 79 -3.16 -14.65 4.04
C THR A 79 -3.31 -14.10 5.44
N ASP A 80 -4.50 -14.25 6.00
CA ASP A 80 -4.83 -13.76 7.34
C ASP A 80 -4.59 -14.87 8.38
N ALA A 81 -3.84 -14.55 9.42
CA ALA A 81 -3.63 -15.42 10.57
C ALA A 81 -3.40 -14.60 11.85
N TYR A 82 -4.17 -14.90 12.89
CA TYR A 82 -4.04 -14.29 14.22
C TYR A 82 -4.04 -12.73 14.21
N GLY A 83 -4.88 -12.11 13.37
CA GLY A 83 -4.97 -10.66 13.26
C GLY A 83 -3.81 -10.02 12.48
N ILE A 84 -3.01 -10.81 11.80
CA ILE A 84 -1.95 -10.35 10.92
C ILE A 84 -2.22 -10.85 9.51
N THR A 85 -2.28 -9.93 8.55
CA THR A 85 -2.31 -10.25 7.13
C THR A 85 -0.88 -10.31 6.61
N THR A 86 -0.47 -11.46 6.10
CA THR A 86 0.79 -11.61 5.37
C THR A 86 0.53 -11.46 3.88
N ILE A 87 1.16 -10.48 3.25
CA ILE A 87 1.01 -10.17 1.83
C ILE A 87 2.31 -10.55 1.12
N LYS A 88 2.21 -11.26 -0.02
CA LYS A 88 3.35 -11.72 -0.81
C LYS A 88 3.22 -11.32 -2.27
N PHE A 89 4.35 -11.00 -2.87
CA PHE A 89 4.47 -10.67 -4.29
C PHE A 89 5.80 -11.22 -4.82
N ASN A 90 5.76 -11.86 -6.00
CA ASN A 90 6.97 -12.34 -6.68
C ASN A 90 6.74 -12.32 -8.19
N LYS A 91 6.91 -11.15 -8.78
CA LYS A 91 6.73 -10.92 -10.23
C LYS A 91 7.69 -9.82 -10.69
N LYS A 92 7.79 -9.69 -12.00
CA LYS A 92 8.44 -8.53 -12.63
C LYS A 92 7.43 -7.40 -12.77
N VAL A 93 7.88 -6.16 -12.54
CA VAL A 93 7.08 -4.95 -12.70
C VAL A 93 7.83 -3.93 -13.54
N THR A 94 7.08 -3.10 -14.25
CA THR A 94 7.61 -1.89 -14.90
C THR A 94 7.32 -0.71 -13.98
N ILE A 95 8.35 0.07 -13.66
CA ILE A 95 8.25 1.28 -12.86
C ILE A 95 7.91 2.43 -13.81
N SER A 96 6.80 3.12 -13.57
CA SER A 96 6.40 4.26 -14.38
C SER A 96 7.08 5.55 -13.89
N ALA A 97 7.13 6.57 -14.74
CA ALA A 97 7.52 7.91 -14.32
C ALA A 97 6.64 8.39 -13.17
N GLY A 98 7.20 9.22 -12.28
CA GLY A 98 6.44 9.91 -11.27
C GLY A 98 5.61 11.06 -11.85
N ASP A 99 4.79 11.66 -10.99
CA ASP A 99 3.92 12.80 -11.30
C ASP A 99 4.25 14.04 -10.47
N ASP A 100 5.44 14.07 -9.82
CA ASP A 100 5.94 15.25 -9.09
C ASP A 100 6.29 16.35 -10.09
N PRO A 101 5.57 17.49 -10.10
CA PRO A 101 5.76 18.56 -11.06
C PRO A 101 7.11 19.31 -10.90
N THR A 102 7.85 19.04 -9.84
CA THR A 102 9.19 19.63 -9.61
C THR A 102 10.31 18.86 -10.30
N ILE A 103 9.99 17.72 -10.91
CA ILE A 103 10.94 16.84 -11.60
C ILE A 103 10.56 16.76 -13.08
N ASP A 104 11.55 16.99 -13.95
CA ASP A 104 11.33 16.85 -15.38
C ASP A 104 10.94 15.42 -15.74
N ALA A 105 9.96 15.26 -16.63
CA ALA A 105 9.40 13.97 -17.01
C ALA A 105 10.46 12.97 -17.50
N ASP A 106 11.49 13.44 -18.19
CA ASP A 106 12.58 12.62 -18.73
C ASP A 106 13.65 12.27 -17.67
N SER A 107 13.55 12.83 -16.47
CA SER A 107 14.51 12.58 -15.38
C SER A 107 14.18 11.33 -14.57
N TRP A 108 13.00 10.74 -14.75
CA TRP A 108 12.60 9.55 -14.03
C TRP A 108 13.31 8.30 -14.57
N MET A 109 14.04 7.59 -13.69
CA MET A 109 14.82 6.43 -14.05
C MET A 109 13.98 5.15 -14.25
N GLY A 110 12.84 5.04 -13.57
CA GLY A 110 12.00 3.85 -13.59
C GLY A 110 11.68 3.32 -14.98
N PRO A 111 11.21 4.15 -15.92
CA PRO A 111 10.91 3.72 -17.28
C PRO A 111 12.11 3.14 -18.05
N MET A 112 13.33 3.54 -17.68
CA MET A 112 14.57 3.06 -18.32
C MET A 112 15.05 1.71 -17.76
N LEU A 113 14.56 1.29 -16.58
CA LEU A 113 14.96 0.04 -15.93
C LEU A 113 14.34 -1.20 -16.60
N GLY A 114 13.30 -1.01 -17.41
CA GLY A 114 12.54 -2.11 -18.00
C GLY A 114 11.77 -2.93 -16.95
N GLU A 115 11.74 -4.24 -17.11
CA GLU A 115 11.12 -5.14 -16.14
C GLU A 115 12.05 -5.43 -14.95
N VAL A 116 11.63 -5.02 -13.77
CA VAL A 116 12.36 -5.17 -12.51
C VAL A 116 11.78 -6.37 -11.73
N PRO A 117 12.57 -7.41 -11.43
CA PRO A 117 12.11 -8.51 -10.61
C PRO A 117 12.00 -8.06 -9.14
N ILE A 118 10.82 -8.23 -8.56
CA ILE A 118 10.53 -7.85 -7.18
C ILE A 118 10.03 -9.07 -6.42
N VAL A 119 10.69 -9.37 -5.31
CA VAL A 119 10.19 -10.31 -4.30
C VAL A 119 9.84 -9.52 -3.05
N MET A 120 8.56 -9.50 -2.67
CA MET A 120 8.08 -8.73 -1.54
C MET A 120 7.33 -9.61 -0.55
N THR A 121 7.57 -9.36 0.72
CA THR A 121 6.74 -9.85 1.83
C THR A 121 6.38 -8.69 2.73
N ALA A 122 5.09 -8.48 2.93
CA ALA A 122 4.59 -7.49 3.88
C ALA A 122 3.78 -8.17 4.98
N LYS A 123 3.77 -7.55 6.15
CA LYS A 123 2.91 -7.89 7.28
C LYS A 123 2.11 -6.66 7.64
N LEU A 124 0.81 -6.83 7.64
CA LEU A 124 -0.17 -5.81 7.97
C LEU A 124 -0.95 -6.25 9.20
N ASN A 125 -1.00 -5.41 10.21
CA ASN A 125 -2.02 -5.45 11.25
C ASN A 125 -2.88 -4.18 11.16
N ASP A 126 -3.84 -4.00 12.07
CA ASP A 126 -4.82 -2.90 11.98
C ASP A 126 -4.18 -1.51 11.82
N THR A 127 -2.98 -1.30 12.36
CA THR A 127 -2.35 0.03 12.41
C THR A 127 -0.95 0.09 11.82
N VAL A 128 -0.27 -1.04 11.65
CA VAL A 128 1.14 -1.08 11.25
C VAL A 128 1.34 -1.91 9.99
N LEU A 129 2.06 -1.35 9.03
CA LEU A 129 2.56 -2.03 7.85
C LEU A 129 4.08 -2.20 7.95
N SER A 130 4.56 -3.43 7.82
CA SER A 130 5.98 -3.75 7.68
C SER A 130 6.21 -4.44 6.34
N VAL A 131 7.11 -3.91 5.50
CA VAL A 131 7.40 -4.44 4.17
C VAL A 131 8.87 -4.75 4.04
N ASN A 132 9.17 -5.89 3.43
CA ASN A 132 10.52 -6.26 3.00
C ASN A 132 10.48 -6.58 1.51
N ILE A 133 11.36 -5.95 0.74
CA ILE A 133 11.48 -6.14 -0.70
C ILE A 133 12.93 -6.51 -1.03
N ASP A 134 13.11 -7.57 -1.79
CA ASP A 134 14.37 -7.95 -2.41
C ASP A 134 14.26 -7.72 -3.92
N ILE A 135 15.21 -6.96 -4.47
CA ILE A 135 15.30 -6.65 -5.90
C ILE A 135 16.66 -7.13 -6.39
N ASP A 136 16.66 -8.13 -7.25
CA ASP A 136 17.88 -8.65 -7.88
C ASP A 136 18.06 -8.02 -9.26
N MET A 137 18.88 -6.98 -9.33
CA MET A 137 19.21 -6.28 -10.57
C MET A 137 20.48 -6.91 -11.20
N GLN A 138 20.36 -8.14 -11.70
CA GLN A 138 21.49 -8.87 -12.31
C GLN A 138 22.20 -8.08 -13.41
N VAL A 139 21.46 -7.29 -14.19
CA VAL A 139 22.01 -6.44 -15.26
C VAL A 139 22.97 -5.38 -14.71
N LEU A 140 22.72 -4.88 -13.50
CA LEU A 140 23.57 -3.88 -12.84
C LEU A 140 24.50 -4.51 -11.80
N GLN A 141 24.48 -5.83 -11.63
CA GLN A 141 25.20 -6.58 -10.59
C GLN A 141 24.95 -6.01 -9.18
N GLN A 142 23.71 -5.56 -8.94
CA GLN A 142 23.30 -4.96 -7.68
C GLN A 142 22.18 -5.77 -7.03
N VAL A 143 22.31 -5.99 -5.72
CA VAL A 143 21.25 -6.51 -4.86
C VAL A 143 20.74 -5.36 -4.02
N ILE A 144 19.48 -5.03 -4.19
CA ILE A 144 18.83 -3.96 -3.45
C ILE A 144 17.85 -4.58 -2.47
N LYS A 145 18.01 -4.24 -1.20
CA LYS A 145 17.07 -4.62 -0.14
C LYS A 145 16.35 -3.39 0.36
N VAL A 146 15.05 -3.49 0.46
CA VAL A 146 14.21 -2.40 0.96
C VAL A 146 13.40 -2.89 2.14
N GLY A 147 13.51 -2.21 3.27
CA GLY A 147 12.68 -2.38 4.46
C GLY A 147 11.80 -1.15 4.65
N PHE A 148 10.56 -1.34 5.05
CA PHE A 148 9.65 -0.25 5.41
C PHE A 148 8.89 -0.63 6.67
N VAL A 149 8.71 0.35 7.56
CA VAL A 149 7.78 0.27 8.68
C VAL A 149 7.02 1.57 8.75
N GLY A 150 5.70 1.49 8.68
CA GLY A 150 4.82 2.65 8.71
C GLY A 150 3.54 2.39 9.48
N ASN A 151 2.87 3.49 9.85
CA ASN A 151 1.63 3.46 10.58
C ASN A 151 0.49 4.01 9.72
N ALA A 152 -0.70 3.40 9.86
CA ALA A 152 -1.92 3.98 9.33
C ALA A 152 -2.19 5.34 10.01
N PRO A 153 -2.85 6.28 9.31
CA PRO A 153 -3.31 7.51 9.95
C PRO A 153 -4.23 7.16 11.13
N ALA A 154 -4.08 7.92 12.20
CA ALA A 154 -5.00 7.78 13.33
C ALA A 154 -6.43 8.07 12.86
N PRO A 155 -7.45 7.33 13.36
CA PRO A 155 -8.84 7.61 13.06
C PRO A 155 -9.16 9.08 13.29
N ALA A 156 -9.96 9.68 12.42
CA ALA A 156 -10.36 11.06 12.55
C ALA A 156 -11.12 11.24 13.86
N LYS A 157 -10.85 12.32 14.59
CA LYS A 157 -11.54 12.59 15.85
C LYS A 157 -13.05 12.72 15.61
N GLY A 158 -13.84 11.78 16.14
CA GLY A 158 -15.27 11.70 15.92
C GLY A 158 -15.71 10.57 14.96
N ASP A 159 -14.77 9.89 14.33
CA ASP A 159 -14.99 8.63 13.61
C ASP A 159 -15.10 7.49 14.63
N ILE A 160 -16.33 7.25 15.06
CA ILE A 160 -16.64 6.33 16.16
C ILE A 160 -16.74 4.88 15.65
N ASN A 161 -17.11 4.70 14.41
CA ASN A 161 -17.23 3.37 13.77
C ASN A 161 -15.96 2.97 13.01
N GLU A 162 -14.95 3.86 12.96
CA GLU A 162 -13.64 3.65 12.33
C GLU A 162 -13.73 3.29 10.84
N ASP A 163 -14.75 3.84 10.14
CA ASP A 163 -14.91 3.64 8.69
C ASP A 163 -14.14 4.66 7.83
N GLY A 164 -13.44 5.60 8.47
CA GLY A 164 -12.66 6.66 7.83
C GLY A 164 -13.49 7.85 7.37
N LEU A 165 -14.80 7.88 7.63
CA LEU A 165 -15.72 8.93 7.20
C LEU A 165 -16.43 9.56 8.42
N LEU A 166 -16.34 10.87 8.56
CA LEU A 166 -17.15 11.59 9.55
C LEU A 166 -18.57 11.79 9.02
N ASN A 167 -19.53 10.98 9.48
CA ASN A 167 -20.90 11.01 9.00
C ASN A 167 -21.93 10.59 10.06
N VAL A 168 -23.19 10.42 9.67
CA VAL A 168 -24.27 10.00 10.56
C VAL A 168 -24.09 8.57 11.12
N GLY A 169 -23.24 7.76 10.47
CA GLY A 169 -22.86 6.42 10.95
C GLY A 169 -22.18 6.49 12.32
N ASP A 170 -21.32 7.48 12.55
CA ASP A 170 -20.62 7.70 13.81
C ASP A 170 -21.59 8.04 14.94
N VAL A 171 -22.60 8.86 14.63
CA VAL A 171 -23.66 9.20 15.60
C VAL A 171 -24.43 7.95 15.98
N SER A 172 -24.74 7.09 15.02
CA SER A 172 -25.45 5.83 15.26
C SER A 172 -24.60 4.86 16.09
N ALA A 173 -23.29 4.78 15.79
CA ALA A 173 -22.34 3.97 16.55
C ALA A 173 -22.22 4.47 18.00
N LEU A 174 -22.10 5.79 18.19
CA LEU A 174 -22.06 6.42 19.51
C LEU A 174 -23.33 6.14 20.33
N ILE A 175 -24.50 6.27 19.71
CA ILE A 175 -25.78 5.95 20.37
C ILE A 175 -25.80 4.48 20.81
N ASN A 176 -25.40 3.56 19.98
CA ASN A 176 -25.33 2.14 20.29
C ASN A 176 -24.34 1.82 21.41
N MET A 177 -23.26 2.58 21.54
CA MET A 177 -22.32 2.44 22.67
C MET A 177 -22.89 2.94 23.98
N LEU A 178 -23.72 4.00 23.95
CA LEU A 178 -24.32 4.60 25.14
C LEU A 178 -25.54 3.80 25.68
N LEU A 179 -26.15 2.96 24.83
CA LEU A 179 -27.33 2.15 25.19
C LEU A 179 -26.98 0.73 25.69
N LYS A 180 -25.71 0.38 25.77
CA LYS A 180 -25.23 -0.88 26.34
C LYS A 180 -24.82 -0.73 27.80
#